data_04901b04919c8c13e657a397c1ee7144
#
_entry.id   04901b04919c8c13e657a397c1ee7144
#
_cell.length_a   1.000
_cell.length_b   1.000
_cell.length_c   1.000
_cell.angle_alpha   90.00
_cell.angle_beta   90.00
_cell.angle_gamma   90.00
#
_symmetry.space_group_name_H-M   'P 1'
#
loop_
_entity.id
_entity.type
_entity.pdbx_description
1 polymer ?
#
loop_
_entity_poly.entity_id
_entity_poly.type
_entity_poly.pdbx_seq_one_letter_code
_entity_poly.pdbx_strand_id
1 'polypeptide(L)'
;MGTFSISRNRYQKIARISLILLAFIIVTGAAVRLSGSGLGCSDWPTCENDQFVAEIDDVHAMVEFVNRVITGFVALAVMIAVLGSLFRKPKRKDLILLSIGLVVGVIVQIIVGALVVREHLPPSLVIAHFLISMVLVWNAVELDYRSGLTLEETKRSSKGKLQKLSGLLVLCCSFVLVTGTIVTGSGPHSGSESQETKNALEVTANTADISVAGFEVERLPFDVPDVARIHGVSMIIFLSLMLAVLYKIKKSQLSSLPQAQNLLAAIIIQATIG
;
A
#
# COMPACT_ATOMS: atom_id res chain seq x y z
N MET A 1 -8.60 -23.66 -35.85
CA MET A 1 -8.22 -23.47 -34.45
C MET A 1 -8.63 -22.07 -34.00
N GLY A 2 -9.64 -21.96 -33.12
CA GLY A 2 -10.07 -20.65 -32.60
C GLY A 2 -8.95 -20.04 -31.76
N THR A 3 -8.47 -18.84 -32.10
CA THR A 3 -7.49 -18.14 -31.29
C THR A 3 -8.11 -17.73 -29.96
N PHE A 4 -7.60 -18.25 -28.86
CA PHE A 4 -8.04 -17.87 -27.51
C PHE A 4 -7.96 -16.32 -27.36
N SER A 5 -9.05 -15.71 -26.94
CA SER A 5 -9.11 -14.26 -26.76
C SER A 5 -9.97 -13.89 -25.58
N ILE A 6 -9.54 -12.84 -24.85
CA ILE A 6 -10.24 -12.34 -23.66
C ILE A 6 -10.97 -11.04 -24.03
N SER A 7 -12.26 -10.96 -23.70
CA SER A 7 -13.07 -9.76 -23.90
C SER A 7 -12.71 -8.66 -22.91
N ARG A 8 -13.04 -7.39 -23.24
CA ARG A 8 -12.84 -6.23 -22.36
C ARG A 8 -13.36 -6.46 -20.95
N ASN A 9 -14.60 -6.91 -20.82
CA ASN A 9 -15.25 -7.08 -19.51
C ASN A 9 -14.59 -8.19 -18.68
N ARG A 10 -14.14 -9.28 -19.31
CA ARG A 10 -13.41 -10.34 -18.59
C ARG A 10 -12.05 -9.83 -18.13
N TYR A 11 -11.35 -9.10 -18.97
CA TYR A 11 -10.04 -8.53 -18.60
C TYR A 11 -10.16 -7.50 -17.47
N GLN A 12 -11.19 -6.64 -17.51
CA GLN A 12 -11.45 -5.70 -16.42
C GLN A 12 -11.71 -6.40 -15.08
N LYS A 13 -12.44 -7.53 -15.08
CA LYS A 13 -12.61 -8.33 -13.86
C LYS A 13 -11.28 -8.85 -13.32
N ILE A 14 -10.36 -9.30 -14.20
CA ILE A 14 -9.01 -9.72 -13.79
C ILE A 14 -8.25 -8.55 -13.18
N ALA A 15 -8.22 -7.39 -13.81
CA ALA A 15 -7.56 -6.19 -13.30
C ALA A 15 -8.13 -5.76 -11.94
N ARG A 16 -9.46 -5.82 -11.78
CA ARG A 16 -10.13 -5.49 -10.52
C ARG A 16 -9.80 -6.46 -9.40
N ILE A 17 -9.73 -7.76 -9.68
CA ILE A 17 -9.31 -8.77 -8.69
C ILE A 17 -7.88 -8.50 -8.25
N SER A 18 -6.96 -8.19 -9.18
CA SER A 18 -5.58 -7.83 -8.85
C SER A 18 -5.51 -6.58 -7.96
N LEU A 19 -6.31 -5.55 -8.25
CA LEU A 19 -6.41 -4.34 -7.43
C LEU A 19 -6.92 -4.66 -6.01
N ILE A 20 -7.99 -5.45 -5.90
CA ILE A 20 -8.57 -5.82 -4.59
C ILE A 20 -7.54 -6.59 -3.75
N LEU A 21 -6.85 -7.55 -4.35
CA LEU A 21 -5.84 -8.35 -3.65
C LEU A 21 -4.63 -7.50 -3.24
N LEU A 22 -4.18 -6.56 -4.08
CA LEU A 22 -3.13 -5.60 -3.75
C LEU A 22 -3.54 -4.65 -2.62
N ALA A 23 -4.78 -4.17 -2.60
CA ALA A 23 -5.28 -3.37 -1.49
C ALA A 23 -5.40 -4.21 -0.20
N PHE A 24 -5.86 -5.44 -0.31
CA PHE A 24 -6.02 -6.35 0.82
C PHE A 24 -4.69 -6.72 1.48
N ILE A 25 -3.63 -7.02 0.70
CA ILE A 25 -2.31 -7.34 1.28
C ILE A 25 -1.71 -6.16 2.04
N ILE A 26 -2.00 -4.92 1.66
CA ILE A 26 -1.54 -3.74 2.40
C ILE A 26 -2.23 -3.67 3.77
N VAL A 27 -3.53 -3.96 3.82
CA VAL A 27 -4.28 -4.00 5.09
C VAL A 27 -3.77 -5.13 5.98
N THR A 28 -3.56 -6.33 5.43
CA THR A 28 -3.02 -7.45 6.22
C THR A 28 -1.57 -7.20 6.66
N GLY A 29 -0.74 -6.60 5.81
CA GLY A 29 0.62 -6.17 6.17
C GLY A 29 0.63 -5.11 7.29
N ALA A 30 -0.32 -4.19 7.29
CA ALA A 30 -0.51 -3.25 8.40
C ALA A 30 -0.93 -3.98 9.69
N ALA A 31 -1.81 -4.99 9.58
CA ALA A 31 -2.21 -5.82 10.72
C ALA A 31 -1.04 -6.62 11.31
N VAL A 32 -0.17 -7.20 10.45
CA VAL A 32 1.10 -7.85 10.89
C VAL A 32 1.93 -6.88 11.72
N ARG A 33 2.07 -5.64 11.25
CA ARG A 33 2.83 -4.61 11.98
C ARG A 33 2.16 -4.25 13.31
N LEU A 34 0.85 -4.00 13.32
CA LEU A 34 0.11 -3.57 14.51
C LEU A 34 0.00 -4.67 15.57
N SER A 35 0.04 -5.94 15.17
CA SER A 35 0.05 -7.08 16.09
C SER A 35 1.44 -7.42 16.64
N GLY A 36 2.49 -6.67 16.25
CA GLY A 36 3.86 -6.99 16.66
C GLY A 36 4.42 -8.26 15.99
N SER A 37 3.80 -8.74 14.90
CA SER A 37 4.15 -10.01 14.24
C SER A 37 5.14 -9.84 13.08
N GLY A 38 5.77 -8.67 12.95
CA GLY A 38 6.65 -8.37 11.79
C GLY A 38 7.96 -9.14 11.76
N LEU A 39 8.34 -9.80 12.89
CA LEU A 39 9.46 -10.72 13.01
C LEU A 39 8.99 -12.07 13.59
N GLY A 40 7.75 -12.45 13.38
CA GLY A 40 7.24 -13.75 13.77
C GLY A 40 7.95 -14.90 13.05
N CYS A 41 8.36 -14.68 11.80
CA CYS A 41 9.27 -15.55 11.06
C CYS A 41 10.66 -14.92 11.02
N SER A 42 11.65 -15.55 11.70
CA SER A 42 13.03 -15.05 11.79
C SER A 42 13.78 -15.12 10.46
N ASP A 43 13.36 -16.04 9.55
CA ASP A 43 14.04 -16.31 8.30
C ASP A 43 13.21 -15.95 7.06
N TRP A 44 13.91 -15.90 5.91
CA TRP A 44 13.29 -15.73 4.61
C TRP A 44 14.10 -16.51 3.54
N PRO A 45 13.50 -17.32 2.67
CA PRO A 45 12.05 -17.52 2.42
C PRO A 45 11.31 -18.45 3.40
N THR A 46 12.04 -19.17 4.23
CA THR A 46 11.52 -20.02 5.32
C THR A 46 10.98 -19.19 6.46
N CYS A 47 10.24 -19.78 7.38
CA CYS A 47 9.77 -19.08 8.56
C CYS A 47 10.78 -19.19 9.71
N GLU A 48 11.13 -20.41 10.11
CA GLU A 48 12.03 -20.69 11.22
C GLU A 48 12.72 -22.06 11.00
N ASN A 49 13.99 -22.20 11.37
CA ASN A 49 14.74 -23.47 11.33
C ASN A 49 14.58 -24.24 10.00
N ASP A 50 14.69 -23.55 8.84
CA ASP A 50 14.46 -24.09 7.49
C ASP A 50 13.05 -24.66 7.23
N GLN A 51 12.09 -24.46 8.11
CA GLN A 51 10.69 -24.82 7.89
C GLN A 51 9.96 -23.73 7.09
N PHE A 52 9.22 -24.14 6.05
CA PHE A 52 8.43 -23.20 5.25
C PHE A 52 7.13 -22.76 5.95
N VAL A 53 6.59 -23.59 6.84
CA VAL A 53 5.34 -23.36 7.54
C VAL A 53 5.65 -22.97 8.99
N ALA A 54 5.03 -21.92 9.48
CA ALA A 54 5.12 -21.50 10.86
C ALA A 54 4.54 -22.56 11.81
N GLU A 55 5.07 -22.65 13.02
CA GLU A 55 4.49 -23.48 14.07
C GLU A 55 3.10 -22.96 14.43
N ILE A 56 2.12 -23.88 14.60
CA ILE A 56 0.72 -23.51 14.84
C ILE A 56 0.56 -22.83 16.21
N ASP A 57 1.41 -23.16 17.16
CA ASP A 57 1.36 -22.64 18.52
C ASP A 57 1.98 -21.22 18.62
N ASP A 58 2.79 -20.79 17.62
CA ASP A 58 3.30 -19.42 17.55
C ASP A 58 2.36 -18.53 16.71
N VAL A 59 1.56 -17.74 17.44
CA VAL A 59 0.58 -16.82 16.82
C VAL A 59 1.26 -15.76 15.95
N HIS A 60 2.43 -15.23 16.37
CA HIS A 60 3.12 -14.19 15.64
C HIS A 60 3.73 -14.73 14.34
N ALA A 61 4.37 -15.90 14.40
CA ALA A 61 4.89 -16.60 13.24
C ALA A 61 3.75 -16.96 12.26
N MET A 62 2.61 -17.42 12.79
CA MET A 62 1.46 -17.79 11.97
C MET A 62 0.84 -16.56 11.27
N VAL A 63 0.72 -15.43 11.94
CA VAL A 63 0.20 -14.17 11.35
C VAL A 63 1.09 -13.70 10.21
N GLU A 64 2.41 -13.71 10.40
CA GLU A 64 3.35 -13.36 9.33
C GLU A 64 3.33 -14.37 8.19
N PHE A 65 3.33 -15.68 8.49
CA PHE A 65 3.26 -16.74 7.48
C PHE A 65 2.01 -16.62 6.60
N VAL A 66 0.83 -16.41 7.20
CA VAL A 66 -0.41 -16.20 6.45
C VAL A 66 -0.30 -14.98 5.52
N ASN A 67 0.30 -13.89 5.98
CA ASN A 67 0.53 -12.71 5.13
C ASN A 67 1.46 -13.02 3.95
N ARG A 68 2.50 -13.85 4.14
CA ARG A 68 3.37 -14.32 3.04
C ARG A 68 2.59 -15.19 2.04
N VAL A 69 1.70 -16.07 2.50
CA VAL A 69 0.81 -16.88 1.63
C VAL A 69 -0.12 -15.96 0.80
N ILE A 70 -0.71 -14.94 1.41
CA ILE A 70 -1.54 -13.95 0.69
C ILE A 70 -0.72 -13.24 -0.39
N THR A 71 0.56 -12.93 -0.14
CA THR A 71 1.47 -12.37 -1.15
C THR A 71 1.62 -13.30 -2.35
N GLY A 72 1.64 -14.60 -2.15
CA GLY A 72 1.64 -15.61 -3.24
C GLY A 72 0.39 -15.51 -4.12
N PHE A 73 -0.80 -15.32 -3.54
CA PHE A 73 -2.04 -15.10 -4.30
C PHE A 73 -2.03 -13.76 -5.05
N VAL A 74 -1.46 -12.70 -4.48
CA VAL A 74 -1.24 -11.43 -5.18
C VAL A 74 -0.34 -11.63 -6.39
N ALA A 75 0.80 -12.31 -6.23
CA ALA A 75 1.72 -12.61 -7.32
C ALA A 75 1.04 -13.39 -8.45
N LEU A 76 0.24 -14.40 -8.11
CA LEU A 76 -0.55 -15.17 -9.10
C LEU A 76 -1.54 -14.27 -9.84
N ALA A 77 -2.26 -13.40 -9.13
CA ALA A 77 -3.25 -12.51 -9.74
C ALA A 77 -2.61 -11.52 -10.73
N VAL A 78 -1.45 -10.93 -10.39
CA VAL A 78 -0.77 -9.99 -11.31
C VAL A 78 -0.16 -10.72 -12.51
N MET A 79 0.31 -11.97 -12.36
CA MET A 79 0.73 -12.81 -13.50
C MET A 79 -0.46 -13.09 -14.44
N ILE A 80 -1.62 -13.42 -13.90
CA ILE A 80 -2.85 -13.62 -14.68
C ILE A 80 -3.24 -12.31 -15.39
N ALA A 81 -3.04 -11.13 -14.76
CA ALA A 81 -3.31 -9.85 -15.40
C ALA A 81 -2.39 -9.60 -16.61
N VAL A 82 -1.09 -9.96 -16.54
CA VAL A 82 -0.19 -9.87 -17.70
C VAL A 82 -0.64 -10.81 -18.81
N LEU A 83 -0.84 -12.10 -18.50
CA LEU A 83 -1.30 -13.08 -19.50
C LEU A 83 -2.63 -12.62 -20.13
N GLY A 84 -3.58 -12.17 -19.30
CA GLY A 84 -4.85 -11.64 -19.76
C GLY A 84 -4.68 -10.44 -20.70
N SER A 85 -3.74 -9.55 -20.45
CA SER A 85 -3.47 -8.37 -21.28
C SER A 85 -2.95 -8.76 -22.68
N LEU A 86 -2.16 -9.83 -22.75
CA LEU A 86 -1.61 -10.33 -24.02
C LEU A 86 -2.68 -10.99 -24.91
N PHE A 87 -3.67 -11.67 -24.30
CA PHE A 87 -4.76 -12.33 -25.01
C PHE A 87 -6.00 -11.46 -25.20
N ARG A 88 -6.04 -10.25 -24.64
CA ARG A 88 -7.15 -9.31 -24.82
C ARG A 88 -7.28 -8.81 -26.26
N LYS A 89 -8.52 -8.76 -26.75
CA LYS A 89 -8.83 -8.14 -28.06
C LYS A 89 -9.83 -7.00 -27.89
N PRO A 90 -9.61 -5.85 -28.56
CA PRO A 90 -8.39 -5.46 -29.32
C PRO A 90 -7.18 -5.30 -28.40
N LYS A 91 -5.95 -5.54 -28.94
CA LYS A 91 -4.70 -5.39 -28.17
C LYS A 91 -4.50 -3.94 -27.71
N ARG A 92 -4.04 -3.77 -26.47
CA ARG A 92 -3.81 -2.48 -25.82
C ARG A 92 -2.42 -2.48 -25.17
N LYS A 93 -1.46 -1.77 -25.81
CA LYS A 93 -0.07 -1.68 -25.30
C LYS A 93 0.02 -1.04 -23.92
N ASP A 94 -0.82 -0.04 -23.65
CA ASP A 94 -0.88 0.63 -22.35
C ASP A 94 -1.28 -0.33 -21.21
N LEU A 95 -2.24 -1.24 -21.44
CA LEU A 95 -2.64 -2.24 -20.46
C LEU A 95 -1.56 -3.31 -20.25
N ILE A 96 -0.84 -3.68 -21.33
CA ILE A 96 0.29 -4.60 -21.24
C ILE A 96 1.39 -3.98 -20.36
N LEU A 97 1.77 -2.72 -20.61
CA LEU A 97 2.80 -2.03 -19.82
C LEU A 97 2.41 -1.90 -18.35
N LEU A 98 1.15 -1.51 -18.06
CA LEU A 98 0.66 -1.41 -16.68
C LEU A 98 0.67 -2.77 -15.97
N SER A 99 0.24 -3.85 -16.64
CA SER A 99 0.26 -5.18 -16.04
C SER A 99 1.68 -5.72 -15.82
N ILE A 100 2.63 -5.46 -16.73
CA ILE A 100 4.05 -5.77 -16.52
C ILE A 100 4.59 -4.96 -15.34
N GLY A 101 4.23 -3.68 -15.24
CA GLY A 101 4.60 -2.81 -14.12
C GLY A 101 4.15 -3.38 -12.76
N LEU A 102 2.97 -4.03 -12.70
CA LEU A 102 2.52 -4.72 -11.49
C LEU A 102 3.41 -5.92 -11.14
N VAL A 103 3.78 -6.75 -12.13
CA VAL A 103 4.67 -7.91 -11.87
C VAL A 103 6.04 -7.45 -11.38
N VAL A 104 6.64 -6.47 -12.07
CA VAL A 104 7.93 -5.90 -11.67
C VAL A 104 7.85 -5.33 -10.25
N GLY A 105 6.79 -4.58 -9.96
CA GLY A 105 6.58 -4.00 -8.65
C GLY A 105 6.39 -5.05 -7.55
N VAL A 106 5.66 -6.14 -7.81
CA VAL A 106 5.52 -7.25 -6.84
C VAL A 106 6.86 -7.95 -6.60
N ILE A 107 7.69 -8.13 -7.63
CA ILE A 107 9.05 -8.67 -7.46
C ILE A 107 9.88 -7.73 -6.56
N VAL A 108 9.85 -6.44 -6.81
CA VAL A 108 10.54 -5.45 -5.96
C VAL A 108 10.02 -5.51 -4.52
N GLN A 109 8.72 -5.65 -4.33
CA GLN A 109 8.11 -5.78 -2.99
C GLN A 109 8.56 -7.04 -2.25
N ILE A 110 8.71 -8.18 -2.95
CA ILE A 110 9.22 -9.41 -2.35
C ILE A 110 10.67 -9.20 -1.90
N ILE A 111 11.51 -8.58 -2.73
CA ILE A 111 12.92 -8.31 -2.40
C ILE A 111 13.03 -7.36 -1.21
N VAL A 112 12.29 -6.24 -1.24
CA VAL A 112 12.32 -5.26 -0.14
C VAL A 112 11.74 -5.86 1.13
N GLY A 113 10.67 -6.66 1.04
CA GLY A 113 10.09 -7.37 2.17
C GLY A 113 11.07 -8.36 2.81
N ALA A 114 11.85 -9.10 2.00
CA ALA A 114 12.92 -9.96 2.48
C ALA A 114 14.00 -9.17 3.24
N LEU A 115 14.39 -7.99 2.71
CA LEU A 115 15.35 -7.11 3.38
C LEU A 115 14.79 -6.56 4.69
N VAL A 116 13.50 -6.17 4.72
CA VAL A 116 12.84 -5.70 5.95
C VAL A 116 12.94 -6.72 7.08
N VAL A 117 12.72 -8.01 6.80
CA VAL A 117 12.84 -9.08 7.80
C VAL A 117 14.30 -9.32 8.19
N ARG A 118 15.21 -9.46 7.21
CA ARG A 118 16.62 -9.77 7.44
C ARG A 118 17.36 -8.69 8.23
N GLU A 119 17.01 -7.44 8.01
CA GLU A 119 17.61 -6.28 8.69
C GLU A 119 16.82 -5.88 9.96
N HIS A 120 15.93 -6.74 10.45
CA HIS A 120 15.18 -6.56 11.69
C HIS A 120 14.31 -5.29 11.72
N LEU A 121 13.55 -5.03 10.64
CA LEU A 121 12.56 -3.95 10.49
C LEU A 121 13.11 -2.51 10.59
N PRO A 122 14.23 -2.15 9.94
CA PRO A 122 14.72 -0.79 10.02
C PRO A 122 13.68 0.18 9.41
N PRO A 123 13.39 1.31 10.05
CA PRO A 123 12.35 2.26 9.63
C PRO A 123 12.45 2.67 8.16
N SER A 124 13.65 2.87 7.65
CA SER A 124 13.88 3.26 6.25
C SER A 124 13.39 2.22 5.25
N LEU A 125 13.64 0.91 5.49
CA LEU A 125 13.16 -0.16 4.63
C LEU A 125 11.65 -0.38 4.76
N VAL A 126 11.10 -0.26 5.97
CA VAL A 126 9.63 -0.34 6.21
C VAL A 126 8.91 0.79 5.47
N ILE A 127 9.44 2.03 5.54
CA ILE A 127 8.90 3.18 4.81
C ILE A 127 8.98 2.95 3.31
N ALA A 128 10.14 2.51 2.80
CA ALA A 128 10.31 2.22 1.37
C ALA A 128 9.32 1.14 0.89
N HIS A 129 9.17 0.04 1.65
CA HIS A 129 8.23 -1.03 1.35
C HIS A 129 6.79 -0.51 1.27
N PHE A 130 6.36 0.30 2.22
CA PHE A 130 5.03 0.91 2.21
C PHE A 130 4.83 1.88 1.03
N LEU A 131 5.77 2.79 0.76
CA LEU A 131 5.64 3.76 -0.34
C LEU A 131 5.63 3.08 -1.71
N ILE A 132 6.42 2.03 -1.92
CA ILE A 132 6.38 1.22 -3.14
C ILE A 132 5.01 0.53 -3.27
N SER A 133 4.41 0.07 -2.16
CA SER A 133 3.05 -0.49 -2.16
C SER A 133 2.02 0.54 -2.66
N MET A 134 2.14 1.82 -2.27
CA MET A 134 1.24 2.87 -2.75
C MET A 134 1.38 3.10 -4.27
N VAL A 135 2.61 3.04 -4.80
CA VAL A 135 2.85 3.12 -6.25
C VAL A 135 2.22 1.92 -6.98
N LEU A 136 2.30 0.72 -6.40
CA LEU A 136 1.65 -0.47 -6.96
C LEU A 136 0.13 -0.36 -6.99
N VAL A 137 -0.48 0.13 -5.91
CA VAL A 137 -1.93 0.36 -5.87
C VAL A 137 -2.33 1.40 -6.91
N TRP A 138 -1.58 2.49 -7.04
CA TRP A 138 -1.82 3.46 -8.12
C TRP A 138 -1.81 2.79 -9.50
N ASN A 139 -0.78 2.00 -9.80
CA ASN A 139 -0.68 1.29 -11.07
C ASN A 139 -1.87 0.32 -11.28
N ALA A 140 -2.31 -0.38 -10.23
CA ALA A 140 -3.45 -1.29 -10.28
C ALA A 140 -4.79 -0.54 -10.50
N VAL A 141 -4.98 0.62 -9.86
CA VAL A 141 -6.14 1.50 -10.08
C VAL A 141 -6.18 1.97 -11.53
N GLU A 142 -5.02 2.39 -12.06
CA GLU A 142 -4.92 2.85 -13.45
C GLU A 142 -5.19 1.70 -14.43
N LEU A 143 -4.71 0.49 -14.14
CA LEU A 143 -5.00 -0.71 -14.92
C LEU A 143 -6.50 -1.04 -14.92
N ASP A 144 -7.16 -1.09 -13.75
CA ASP A 144 -8.60 -1.36 -13.65
C ASP A 144 -9.40 -0.30 -14.42
N TYR A 145 -9.11 0.98 -14.19
CA TYR A 145 -9.79 2.10 -14.83
C TYR A 145 -9.67 2.05 -16.37
N ARG A 146 -8.45 1.97 -16.90
CA ARG A 146 -8.21 1.94 -18.36
C ARG A 146 -8.72 0.66 -19.01
N SER A 147 -8.74 -0.45 -18.28
CA SER A 147 -9.24 -1.73 -18.80
C SER A 147 -10.72 -1.68 -19.13
N GLY A 148 -11.50 -0.87 -18.39
CA GLY A 148 -12.92 -0.62 -18.62
C GLY A 148 -13.24 0.37 -19.73
N LEU A 149 -12.22 1.07 -20.27
CA LEU A 149 -12.38 2.09 -21.31
C LEU A 149 -11.87 1.61 -22.67
N THR A 150 -12.38 2.22 -23.74
CA THR A 150 -11.75 2.16 -25.05
C THR A 150 -10.50 3.05 -25.09
N LEU A 151 -9.66 2.91 -26.13
CA LEU A 151 -8.47 3.75 -26.28
C LEU A 151 -8.83 5.24 -26.47
N GLU A 152 -9.90 5.51 -27.21
CA GLU A 152 -10.37 6.88 -27.46
C GLU A 152 -10.91 7.51 -26.17
N GLU A 153 -11.71 6.77 -25.38
CA GLU A 153 -12.21 7.23 -24.08
C GLU A 153 -11.06 7.49 -23.11
N THR A 154 -10.01 6.65 -23.09
CA THR A 154 -8.82 6.86 -22.27
C THR A 154 -8.10 8.16 -22.63
N LYS A 155 -7.88 8.43 -23.92
CA LYS A 155 -7.26 9.68 -24.39
C LYS A 155 -8.10 10.92 -24.07
N ARG A 156 -9.42 10.80 -24.13
CA ARG A 156 -10.35 11.90 -23.83
C ARG A 156 -10.38 12.20 -22.33
N SER A 157 -10.35 11.18 -21.50
CA SER A 157 -10.36 11.31 -20.03
C SER A 157 -9.14 12.06 -19.51
N SER A 158 -7.97 11.92 -20.18
CA SER A 158 -6.74 12.61 -19.78
C SER A 158 -6.73 14.13 -20.01
N LYS A 159 -7.76 14.72 -20.64
CA LYS A 159 -7.85 16.14 -20.99
C LYS A 159 -8.92 16.91 -20.20
N GLY A 160 -9.29 16.44 -19.02
CA GLY A 160 -10.35 17.03 -18.21
C GLY A 160 -9.99 18.40 -17.60
N LYS A 161 -11.00 19.29 -17.43
CA LYS A 161 -10.85 20.63 -16.82
C LYS A 161 -10.27 20.60 -15.38
N LEU A 162 -10.43 19.48 -14.67
CA LEU A 162 -9.97 19.31 -13.29
C LEU A 162 -8.59 18.61 -13.18
N GLN A 163 -7.94 18.28 -14.30
CA GLN A 163 -6.70 17.51 -14.28
C GLN A 163 -5.60 18.13 -13.42
N LYS A 164 -5.39 19.45 -13.53
CA LYS A 164 -4.37 20.15 -12.72
C LYS A 164 -4.68 20.08 -11.23
N LEU A 165 -5.97 20.26 -10.89
CA LEU A 165 -6.42 20.27 -9.49
C LEU A 165 -6.38 18.86 -8.90
N SER A 166 -6.75 17.84 -9.67
CA SER A 166 -6.60 16.43 -9.28
C SER A 166 -5.12 16.03 -9.12
N GLY A 167 -4.24 16.52 -10.01
CA GLY A 167 -2.81 16.31 -9.88
C GLY A 167 -2.23 16.93 -8.60
N LEU A 168 -2.67 18.15 -8.26
CA LEU A 168 -2.27 18.79 -7.01
C LEU A 168 -2.80 18.00 -5.78
N LEU A 169 -4.04 17.51 -5.83
CA LEU A 169 -4.61 16.69 -4.77
C LEU A 169 -3.78 15.39 -4.55
N VAL A 170 -3.37 14.74 -5.64
CA VAL A 170 -2.51 13.56 -5.57
C VAL A 170 -1.15 13.89 -5.00
N LEU A 171 -0.53 15.01 -5.41
CA LEU A 171 0.75 15.46 -4.87
C LEU A 171 0.65 15.73 -3.35
N CYS A 172 -0.40 16.43 -2.91
CA CYS A 172 -0.65 16.67 -1.49
C CYS A 172 -0.87 15.34 -0.74
N CYS A 173 -1.64 14.40 -1.30
CA CYS A 173 -1.84 13.08 -0.71
C CYS A 173 -0.51 12.32 -0.57
N SER A 174 0.34 12.34 -1.59
CA SER A 174 1.67 11.71 -1.53
C SER A 174 2.55 12.33 -0.45
N PHE A 175 2.48 13.66 -0.29
CA PHE A 175 3.21 14.34 0.78
C PHE A 175 2.70 13.95 2.17
N VAL A 176 1.38 13.84 2.35
CA VAL A 176 0.76 13.35 3.60
C VAL A 176 1.22 11.92 3.90
N LEU A 177 1.25 11.03 2.92
CA LEU A 177 1.73 9.66 3.10
C LEU A 177 3.20 9.64 3.55
N VAL A 178 4.08 10.41 2.90
CA VAL A 178 5.49 10.49 3.28
C VAL A 178 5.67 11.03 4.70
N THR A 179 5.01 12.15 5.03
CA THR A 179 5.12 12.71 6.39
C THR A 179 4.57 11.78 7.46
N GLY A 180 3.48 11.05 7.19
CA GLY A 180 2.94 10.04 8.09
C GLY A 180 3.89 8.87 8.32
N THR A 181 4.60 8.40 7.27
CA THR A 181 5.60 7.35 7.42
C THR A 181 6.82 7.81 8.23
N ILE A 182 7.21 9.08 8.11
CA ILE A 182 8.29 9.67 8.93
C ILE A 182 7.86 9.70 10.40
N VAL A 183 6.64 10.12 10.72
CA VAL A 183 6.11 10.08 12.10
C VAL A 183 6.20 8.67 12.68
N THR A 184 5.72 7.66 11.95
CA THR A 184 5.80 6.28 12.42
C THR A 184 7.22 5.72 12.49
N GLY A 185 8.13 6.18 11.62
CA GLY A 185 9.54 5.77 11.64
C GLY A 185 10.37 6.43 12.77
N SER A 186 9.92 7.60 13.26
CA SER A 186 10.55 8.31 14.38
C SER A 186 9.96 7.91 15.74
N GLY A 187 8.72 7.40 15.76
CA GLY A 187 8.01 7.02 16.98
C GLY A 187 8.42 5.64 17.53
N PRO A 188 7.98 5.30 18.75
CA PRO A 188 8.38 4.09 19.46
C PRO A 188 7.82 2.78 18.85
N HIS A 189 6.80 2.83 18.00
CA HIS A 189 6.13 1.63 17.47
C HIS A 189 6.75 1.13 16.18
N SER A 190 7.65 0.12 16.27
CA SER A 190 8.27 -0.51 15.09
C SER A 190 7.42 -1.59 14.42
N GLY A 191 6.45 -2.13 15.13
CA GLY A 191 5.65 -3.26 14.65
C GLY A 191 6.18 -4.64 15.03
N SER A 192 7.12 -4.70 15.97
CA SER A 192 7.78 -5.91 16.46
C SER A 192 7.76 -6.03 17.98
N GLU A 193 6.85 -5.32 18.65
CA GLU A 193 6.72 -5.35 20.09
C GLU A 193 5.90 -6.57 20.55
N SER A 194 6.54 -7.53 21.24
CA SER A 194 5.84 -8.53 22.02
C SER A 194 5.13 -7.85 23.21
N GLN A 195 4.10 -8.49 23.79
CA GLN A 195 3.39 -7.96 24.95
C GLN A 195 4.32 -7.75 26.16
N GLU A 196 5.41 -8.55 26.26
CA GLU A 196 6.45 -8.39 27.28
C GLU A 196 7.25 -7.11 27.11
N THR A 197 7.54 -6.70 25.86
CA THR A 197 8.24 -5.46 25.53
C THR A 197 7.36 -4.24 25.88
N LYS A 198 6.03 -4.32 25.71
CA LYS A 198 5.10 -3.26 26.14
C LYS A 198 5.14 -3.03 27.65
N ASN A 199 5.16 -4.11 28.43
CA ASN A 199 5.23 -4.02 29.90
C ASN A 199 6.59 -3.47 30.37
N ALA A 200 7.69 -3.78 29.67
CA ALA A 200 9.01 -3.21 29.94
C ALA A 200 9.10 -1.72 29.56
N LEU A 201 8.38 -1.30 28.50
CA LEU A 201 8.36 0.09 28.02
C LEU A 201 7.65 1.04 29.00
N GLU A 202 6.55 0.59 29.65
CA GLU A 202 5.88 1.38 30.70
C GLU A 202 6.82 1.70 31.87
N VAL A 203 7.82 0.84 32.11
CA VAL A 203 8.81 1.03 33.17
C VAL A 203 9.99 1.94 32.77
N THR A 204 10.27 2.06 31.44
CA THR A 204 11.49 2.75 30.93
C THR A 204 11.19 3.88 29.94
N ALA A 205 10.09 4.61 30.11
CA ALA A 205 9.58 5.64 29.17
C ALA A 205 10.58 6.80 28.81
N ASN A 206 11.84 6.70 29.17
CA ASN A 206 12.87 7.74 28.98
C ASN A 206 14.08 7.34 28.11
N THR A 207 14.09 6.18 27.46
CA THR A 207 15.21 5.79 26.58
C THR A 207 14.74 5.63 25.14
N ALA A 208 15.42 6.33 24.23
CA ALA A 208 15.10 6.35 22.79
C ALA A 208 15.38 5.02 22.07
N ASP A 209 15.97 4.03 22.72
CA ASP A 209 16.35 2.75 22.16
C ASP A 209 15.41 1.65 22.66
N ILE A 210 14.55 1.17 21.76
CA ILE A 210 13.62 0.08 22.04
C ILE A 210 14.18 -1.18 21.41
N SER A 211 14.52 -2.16 22.24
CA SER A 211 14.94 -3.47 21.77
C SER A 211 13.71 -4.27 21.31
N VAL A 212 13.76 -4.75 20.08
CA VAL A 212 12.75 -5.60 19.47
C VAL A 212 13.31 -7.01 19.41
N ALA A 213 12.70 -7.96 20.12
CA ALA A 213 13.17 -9.34 20.21
C ALA A 213 14.68 -9.44 20.53
N GLY A 214 15.21 -8.54 21.36
CA GLY A 214 16.62 -8.45 21.70
C GLY A 214 17.51 -7.67 20.73
N PHE A 215 16.93 -7.05 19.67
CA PHE A 215 17.65 -6.19 18.74
C PHE A 215 17.28 -4.73 18.97
N GLU A 216 18.28 -3.86 19.04
CA GLU A 216 18.08 -2.40 19.04
C GLU A 216 17.76 -1.96 17.59
N VAL A 217 16.58 -1.42 17.38
CA VAL A 217 16.18 -0.85 16.09
C VAL A 217 16.37 0.67 16.16
N GLU A 218 17.40 1.17 15.47
CA GLU A 218 17.67 2.60 15.37
C GLU A 218 16.48 3.31 14.70
N ARG A 219 15.96 4.34 15.37
CA ARG A 219 14.84 5.14 14.88
C ARG A 219 15.32 6.26 13.97
N LEU A 220 14.41 6.84 13.17
CA LEU A 220 14.77 8.05 12.43
C LEU A 220 15.10 9.19 13.40
N PRO A 221 16.15 9.97 13.10
CA PRO A 221 16.68 11.01 14.01
C PRO A 221 15.82 12.29 13.96
N PHE A 222 14.50 12.16 14.00
CA PHE A 222 13.59 13.30 13.99
C PHE A 222 12.80 13.38 15.30
N ASP A 223 12.61 14.61 15.79
CA ASP A 223 11.73 14.86 16.93
C ASP A 223 10.28 14.55 16.59
N VAL A 224 9.66 13.62 17.34
CA VAL A 224 8.30 13.14 17.05
C VAL A 224 7.24 14.26 17.08
N PRO A 225 7.21 15.17 18.08
CA PRO A 225 6.34 16.35 18.08
C PRO A 225 6.45 17.21 16.81
N ASP A 226 7.66 17.44 16.30
CA ASP A 226 7.85 18.30 15.13
C ASP A 226 7.37 17.63 13.84
N VAL A 227 7.72 16.35 13.61
CA VAL A 227 7.23 15.63 12.42
C VAL A 227 5.73 15.39 12.48
N ALA A 228 5.15 15.18 13.67
CA ALA A 228 3.70 15.06 13.85
C ALA A 228 2.98 16.38 13.53
N ARG A 229 3.54 17.54 13.91
CA ARG A 229 3.00 18.85 13.53
C ARG A 229 3.02 19.04 12.01
N ILE A 230 4.14 18.71 11.35
CA ILE A 230 4.26 18.80 9.89
C ILE A 230 3.21 17.91 9.22
N HIS A 231 3.06 16.68 9.69
CA HIS A 231 2.03 15.76 9.19
C HIS A 231 0.62 16.31 9.39
N GLY A 232 0.29 16.80 10.59
CA GLY A 232 -1.01 17.40 10.91
C GLY A 232 -1.34 18.59 10.02
N VAL A 233 -0.39 19.51 9.81
CA VAL A 233 -0.55 20.66 8.90
C VAL A 233 -0.78 20.17 7.46
N SER A 234 -0.01 19.18 6.99
CA SER A 234 -0.18 18.62 5.65
C SER A 234 -1.55 17.96 5.45
N MET A 235 -2.10 17.31 6.48
CA MET A 235 -3.47 16.77 6.50
C MET A 235 -4.52 17.85 6.38
N ILE A 236 -4.37 18.96 7.11
CA ILE A 236 -5.30 20.12 7.04
C ILE A 236 -5.29 20.73 5.64
N ILE A 237 -4.10 20.90 5.04
CA ILE A 237 -3.97 21.42 3.67
C ILE A 237 -4.64 20.46 2.67
N PHE A 238 -4.38 19.17 2.79
CA PHE A 238 -4.98 18.15 1.94
C PHE A 238 -6.52 18.14 2.02
N LEU A 239 -7.06 18.16 3.24
CA LEU A 239 -8.51 18.21 3.47
C LEU A 239 -9.12 19.49 2.88
N SER A 240 -8.50 20.65 3.10
CA SER A 240 -8.95 21.94 2.56
C SER A 240 -8.97 21.92 1.04
N LEU A 241 -7.92 21.36 0.41
CA LEU A 241 -7.87 21.18 -1.05
C LEU A 241 -8.97 20.24 -1.54
N MET A 242 -9.20 19.12 -0.84
CA MET A 242 -10.27 18.17 -1.17
C MET A 242 -11.65 18.83 -1.12
N LEU A 243 -11.92 19.64 -0.09
CA LEU A 243 -13.18 20.40 0.01
C LEU A 243 -13.34 21.42 -1.12
N ALA A 244 -12.26 22.10 -1.52
CA ALA A 244 -12.25 23.00 -2.66
C ALA A 244 -12.53 22.27 -3.99
N VAL A 245 -11.95 21.08 -4.17
CA VAL A 245 -12.21 20.19 -5.34
C VAL A 245 -13.67 19.77 -5.36
N LEU A 246 -14.21 19.31 -4.23
CA LEU A 246 -15.60 18.89 -4.09
C LEU A 246 -16.58 20.05 -4.41
N TYR A 247 -16.33 21.23 -3.85
CA TYR A 247 -17.12 22.43 -4.15
C TYR A 247 -17.14 22.75 -5.66
N LYS A 248 -15.96 22.70 -6.31
CA LYS A 248 -15.83 22.97 -7.75
C LYS A 248 -16.56 21.93 -8.59
N ILE A 249 -16.46 20.63 -8.23
CA ILE A 249 -17.18 19.54 -8.91
C ILE A 249 -18.69 19.74 -8.79
N LYS A 250 -19.17 20.02 -7.56
CA LYS A 250 -20.60 20.27 -7.29
C LYS A 250 -21.12 21.48 -8.07
N LYS A 251 -20.41 22.62 -8.03
CA LYS A 251 -20.78 23.84 -8.76
C LYS A 251 -20.82 23.64 -10.28
N SER A 252 -19.93 22.81 -10.81
CA SER A 252 -19.85 22.51 -12.26
C SER A 252 -20.75 21.36 -12.69
N GLN A 253 -21.56 20.79 -11.80
CA GLN A 253 -22.45 19.62 -12.05
C GLN A 253 -21.77 18.46 -12.78
N LEU A 254 -20.52 18.16 -12.40
CA LEU A 254 -19.76 17.09 -12.99
C LEU A 254 -20.22 15.72 -12.47
N SER A 255 -20.21 14.71 -13.34
CA SER A 255 -20.59 13.32 -13.03
C SER A 255 -19.67 12.64 -12.00
N SER A 256 -18.52 13.25 -11.67
CA SER A 256 -17.55 12.74 -10.68
C SER A 256 -17.89 13.11 -9.22
N LEU A 257 -19.05 13.75 -8.97
CA LEU A 257 -19.47 14.15 -7.63
C LEU A 257 -19.56 12.96 -6.64
N PRO A 258 -20.18 11.81 -6.99
CA PRO A 258 -20.23 10.69 -6.06
C PRO A 258 -18.85 10.14 -5.68
N GLN A 259 -17.92 10.07 -6.64
CA GLN A 259 -16.55 9.62 -6.37
C GLN A 259 -15.80 10.57 -5.44
N ALA A 260 -15.98 11.88 -5.61
CA ALA A 260 -15.39 12.88 -4.73
C ALA A 260 -15.98 12.85 -3.31
N GLN A 261 -17.28 12.57 -3.18
CA GLN A 261 -17.93 12.38 -1.87
C GLN A 261 -17.44 11.12 -1.17
N ASN A 262 -17.29 10.01 -1.90
CA ASN A 262 -16.74 8.76 -1.35
C ASN A 262 -15.29 8.95 -0.88
N LEU A 263 -14.47 9.70 -1.64
CA LEU A 263 -13.11 10.01 -1.22
C LEU A 263 -13.10 10.87 0.06
N LEU A 264 -13.95 11.88 0.16
CA LEU A 264 -14.06 12.68 1.38
C LEU A 264 -14.50 11.82 2.58
N ALA A 265 -15.46 10.93 2.40
CA ALA A 265 -15.89 10.01 3.45
C ALA A 265 -14.73 9.10 3.90
N ALA A 266 -13.95 8.56 2.96
CA ALA A 266 -12.76 7.75 3.28
C ALA A 266 -11.71 8.54 4.06
N ILE A 267 -11.46 9.82 3.72
CA ILE A 267 -10.54 10.70 4.43
C ILE A 267 -11.03 10.95 5.86
N ILE A 268 -12.32 11.20 6.06
CA ILE A 268 -12.90 11.41 7.40
C ILE A 268 -12.77 10.15 8.24
N ILE A 269 -13.11 8.98 7.69
CA ILE A 269 -12.96 7.70 8.38
C ILE A 269 -11.50 7.48 8.78
N GLN A 270 -10.55 7.70 7.86
CA GLN A 270 -9.13 7.57 8.15
C GLN A 270 -8.68 8.52 9.27
N ALA A 271 -9.14 9.77 9.26
CA ALA A 271 -8.80 10.75 10.28
C ALA A 271 -9.41 10.45 11.67
N THR A 272 -10.44 9.61 11.73
CA THR A 272 -11.03 9.15 13.01
C THR A 272 -10.40 7.89 13.55
N ILE A 273 -9.71 7.11 12.72
CA ILE A 273 -9.01 5.87 13.11
C ILE A 273 -7.54 6.14 13.46
N GLY A 274 -6.89 7.01 12.71
CA GLY A 274 -5.48 7.37 12.86
C GLY A 274 -5.31 8.67 13.58
#